data_fc4644196bf0e050d68ca315826670a1
#
_entry.id   fc4644196bf0e050d68ca315826670a1
#
_cell.length_a   1.000
_cell.length_b   1.000
_cell.length_c   1.000
_cell.angle_alpha   90.00
_cell.angle_beta   90.00
_cell.angle_gamma   90.00
#
_symmetry.space_group_name_H-M   'P 1'
#
loop_
_entity.id
_entity.type
_entity.pdbx_description
1 polymer ?
#
loop_
_entity_poly.entity_id
_entity_poly.type
_entity_poly.pdbx_seq_one_letter_code
_entity_poly.pdbx_strand_id
1 'polypeptide(L)'
;RANLPEGIEFVEGDICEQSLIDELVAANDTVIHFAAESHNDNSLRDPSAFVHSNLVGTFALLEAVRKSDKRLHHISTDEVFGDLELGGTDAFTETTPYNPSSPYSATKAGSDHLVRAWVRSFGVRATISNCSNNYGPYQHIEKFIPRQITNILTGQPAKLYGTGAQVRDWIHVDDHNDAVLAILERGCIGETYNIGASSPGSGDAHVTNKQVIETICELMGGEYVHVADRPGHDQRYTMDATKLRRELGWAPK
;
A
#
# COMPACT_ATOMS: atom_id res chain seq x y z
N ARG A 1 -18.52 -8.31 -3.75
CA ARG A 1 -19.37 -7.89 -4.90
C ARG A 1 -20.25 -6.68 -4.58
N ALA A 2 -20.70 -6.50 -3.33
CA ALA A 2 -21.58 -5.38 -2.94
C ALA A 2 -20.97 -3.97 -3.14
N ASN A 3 -19.66 -3.86 -3.28
CA ASN A 3 -18.93 -2.60 -3.39
C ASN A 3 -18.48 -2.29 -4.84
N LEU A 4 -18.85 -3.14 -5.81
CA LEU A 4 -18.50 -2.90 -7.21
C LEU A 4 -19.53 -1.96 -7.84
N PRO A 5 -19.10 -0.87 -8.51
CA PRO A 5 -19.99 -0.01 -9.29
C PRO A 5 -20.69 -0.79 -10.40
N GLU A 6 -21.89 -0.31 -10.79
CA GLU A 6 -22.60 -0.85 -11.95
C GLU A 6 -21.75 -0.71 -13.24
N GLY A 7 -21.82 -1.72 -14.10
CA GLY A 7 -21.10 -1.70 -15.39
C GLY A 7 -19.66 -2.19 -15.35
N ILE A 8 -19.13 -2.56 -14.18
CA ILE A 8 -17.82 -3.20 -14.09
C ILE A 8 -17.95 -4.70 -14.29
N GLU A 9 -17.21 -5.25 -15.25
CA GLU A 9 -17.04 -6.69 -15.40
C GLU A 9 -16.18 -7.23 -14.27
N PHE A 10 -16.68 -8.23 -13.57
CA PHE A 10 -15.99 -8.91 -12.47
C PHE A 10 -15.62 -10.32 -12.86
N VAL A 11 -14.32 -10.61 -12.89
CA VAL A 11 -13.78 -11.95 -13.09
C VAL A 11 -13.14 -12.43 -11.79
N GLU A 12 -13.62 -13.56 -11.26
CA GLU A 12 -13.05 -14.20 -10.07
C GLU A 12 -11.95 -15.18 -10.50
N GLY A 13 -10.72 -15.03 -9.96
CA GLY A 13 -9.61 -15.88 -10.31
C GLY A 13 -8.34 -15.57 -9.49
N ASP A 14 -7.32 -16.40 -9.67
CA ASP A 14 -6.00 -16.22 -9.06
C ASP A 14 -5.06 -15.50 -10.04
N ILE A 15 -4.39 -14.44 -9.58
CA ILE A 15 -3.40 -13.71 -10.39
C ILE A 15 -2.18 -14.56 -10.77
N CYS A 16 -1.99 -15.71 -10.14
CA CYS A 16 -0.96 -16.68 -10.50
C CYS A 16 -1.38 -17.60 -11.65
N GLU A 17 -2.65 -17.57 -12.06
CA GLU A 17 -3.13 -18.36 -13.18
C GLU A 17 -2.80 -17.69 -14.52
N GLN A 18 -1.67 -18.08 -15.11
CA GLN A 18 -1.10 -17.40 -16.28
C GLN A 18 -2.08 -17.29 -17.46
N SER A 19 -2.87 -18.35 -17.75
CA SER A 19 -3.83 -18.34 -18.86
C SER A 19 -4.94 -17.30 -18.68
N LEU A 20 -5.48 -17.20 -17.47
CA LEU A 20 -6.49 -16.19 -17.12
C LEU A 20 -5.91 -14.77 -17.23
N ILE A 21 -4.73 -14.56 -16.69
CA ILE A 21 -4.07 -13.24 -16.71
C ILE A 21 -3.67 -12.84 -18.14
N ASP A 22 -3.19 -13.76 -18.96
CA ASP A 22 -2.89 -13.51 -20.38
C ASP A 22 -4.16 -13.03 -21.14
N GLU A 23 -5.32 -13.69 -20.92
CA GLU A 23 -6.60 -13.31 -21.52
C GLU A 23 -7.06 -11.92 -21.07
N LEU A 24 -7.10 -11.68 -19.76
CA LEU A 24 -7.58 -10.41 -19.20
C LEU A 24 -6.69 -9.24 -19.61
N VAL A 25 -5.36 -9.41 -19.59
CA VAL A 25 -4.43 -8.35 -19.99
C VAL A 25 -4.54 -8.07 -21.48
N ALA A 26 -4.68 -9.09 -22.33
CA ALA A 26 -4.85 -8.88 -23.78
C ALA A 26 -6.12 -8.08 -24.12
N ALA A 27 -7.19 -8.27 -23.36
CA ALA A 27 -8.48 -7.62 -23.56
C ALA A 27 -8.54 -6.15 -23.09
N ASN A 28 -7.53 -5.66 -22.34
CA ASN A 28 -7.54 -4.33 -21.75
C ASN A 28 -6.34 -3.49 -22.22
N ASP A 29 -6.44 -2.17 -22.17
CA ASP A 29 -5.37 -1.25 -22.62
C ASP A 29 -4.34 -0.97 -21.52
N THR A 30 -4.78 -0.99 -20.27
CA THR A 30 -3.96 -0.64 -19.10
C THR A 30 -4.30 -1.56 -17.93
N VAL A 31 -3.28 -1.91 -17.18
CA VAL A 31 -3.39 -2.75 -15.98
C VAL A 31 -2.99 -1.92 -14.76
N ILE A 32 -3.81 -1.94 -13.71
CA ILE A 32 -3.46 -1.42 -12.39
C ILE A 32 -3.38 -2.61 -11.44
N HIS A 33 -2.21 -2.87 -10.91
CA HIS A 33 -1.95 -4.04 -10.07
C HIS A 33 -2.07 -3.71 -8.58
N PHE A 34 -3.28 -3.86 -8.02
CA PHE A 34 -3.54 -3.76 -6.59
C PHE A 34 -3.49 -5.11 -5.85
N ALA A 35 -3.60 -6.21 -6.58
CA ALA A 35 -3.71 -7.54 -5.98
C ALA A 35 -2.45 -7.91 -5.20
N ALA A 36 -2.60 -8.20 -3.91
CA ALA A 36 -1.54 -8.63 -3.02
C ALA A 36 -2.11 -9.23 -1.73
N GLU A 37 -1.37 -10.15 -1.12
CA GLU A 37 -1.49 -10.40 0.31
C GLU A 37 -0.84 -9.23 1.06
N SER A 38 -1.55 -8.63 2.04
CA SER A 38 -1.17 -7.32 2.58
C SER A 38 -1.33 -7.13 4.09
N HIS A 39 -1.55 -8.20 4.85
CA HIS A 39 -1.71 -8.11 6.30
C HIS A 39 -0.48 -8.63 7.03
N ASN A 40 0.27 -7.75 7.70
CA ASN A 40 1.54 -8.07 8.35
C ASN A 40 1.47 -9.27 9.30
N ASP A 41 0.47 -9.30 10.21
CA ASP A 41 0.34 -10.39 11.18
C ASP A 41 0.09 -11.75 10.49
N ASN A 42 -0.61 -11.75 9.35
CA ASN A 42 -0.79 -12.95 8.54
C ASN A 42 0.53 -13.37 7.88
N SER A 43 1.37 -12.43 7.45
CA SER A 43 2.67 -12.72 6.86
C SER A 43 3.64 -13.38 7.86
N LEU A 44 3.53 -13.02 9.15
CA LEU A 44 4.31 -13.65 10.21
C LEU A 44 3.82 -15.07 10.53
N ARG A 45 2.53 -15.35 10.28
CA ARG A 45 1.94 -16.67 10.53
C ARG A 45 2.16 -17.64 9.37
N ASP A 46 1.94 -17.18 8.15
CA ASP A 46 2.12 -17.94 6.91
C ASP A 46 2.70 -17.06 5.80
N PRO A 47 4.03 -16.97 5.68
CA PRO A 47 4.67 -16.20 4.63
C PRO A 47 4.51 -16.78 3.23
N SER A 48 4.13 -18.05 3.09
CA SER A 48 4.07 -18.74 1.78
C SER A 48 3.02 -18.10 0.85
N ALA A 49 1.85 -17.73 1.39
CA ALA A 49 0.81 -17.05 0.63
C ALA A 49 1.30 -15.70 0.07
N PHE A 50 2.14 -14.99 0.82
CA PHE A 50 2.71 -13.70 0.40
C PHE A 50 3.73 -13.87 -0.73
N VAL A 51 4.59 -14.88 -0.65
CA VAL A 51 5.52 -15.22 -1.74
C VAL A 51 4.73 -15.57 -3.00
N HIS A 52 3.71 -16.41 -2.87
CA HIS A 52 2.88 -16.82 -4.00
C HIS A 52 2.17 -15.64 -4.65
N SER A 53 1.33 -14.92 -3.91
CA SER A 53 0.55 -13.80 -4.48
C SER A 53 1.44 -12.64 -4.92
N ASN A 54 2.37 -12.18 -4.06
CA ASN A 54 3.08 -10.93 -4.32
C ASN A 54 4.25 -11.09 -5.31
N LEU A 55 4.92 -12.24 -5.35
CA LEU A 55 6.03 -12.47 -6.28
C LEU A 55 5.60 -13.25 -7.51
N VAL A 56 4.99 -14.43 -7.35
CA VAL A 56 4.59 -15.28 -8.49
C VAL A 56 3.46 -14.61 -9.26
N GLY A 57 2.46 -14.03 -8.57
CA GLY A 57 1.38 -13.28 -9.22
C GLY A 57 1.89 -12.05 -9.97
N THR A 58 2.82 -11.27 -9.39
CA THR A 58 3.44 -10.15 -10.10
C THR A 58 4.24 -10.61 -11.32
N PHE A 59 4.97 -11.72 -11.22
CA PHE A 59 5.67 -12.32 -12.37
C PHE A 59 4.70 -12.71 -13.49
N ALA A 60 3.62 -13.40 -13.16
CA ALA A 60 2.61 -13.81 -14.15
C ALA A 60 2.02 -12.59 -14.89
N LEU A 61 1.70 -11.53 -14.14
CA LEU A 61 1.18 -10.29 -14.68
C LEU A 61 2.19 -9.57 -15.58
N LEU A 62 3.47 -9.51 -15.19
CA LEU A 62 4.53 -8.90 -15.97
C LEU A 62 4.75 -9.62 -17.30
N GLU A 63 4.69 -10.96 -17.33
CA GLU A 63 4.79 -11.73 -18.56
C GLU A 63 3.59 -11.49 -19.49
N ALA A 64 2.37 -11.40 -18.96
CA ALA A 64 1.19 -11.07 -19.74
C ALA A 64 1.26 -9.66 -20.34
N VAL A 65 1.67 -8.67 -19.53
CA VAL A 65 1.87 -7.27 -19.97
C VAL A 65 2.94 -7.19 -21.06
N ARG A 66 4.06 -7.90 -20.90
CA ARG A 66 5.14 -7.95 -21.88
C ARG A 66 4.68 -8.57 -23.22
N LYS A 67 3.96 -9.69 -23.17
CA LYS A 67 3.42 -10.37 -24.35
C LYS A 67 2.44 -9.50 -25.16
N SER A 68 1.61 -8.72 -24.45
CA SER A 68 0.52 -7.94 -25.03
C SER A 68 0.87 -6.47 -25.25
N ASP A 69 2.10 -6.05 -24.95
CA ASP A 69 2.58 -4.65 -25.00
C ASP A 69 1.63 -3.65 -24.31
N LYS A 70 1.17 -3.97 -23.13
CA LYS A 70 0.23 -3.13 -22.36
C LYS A 70 0.95 -2.22 -21.37
N ARG A 71 0.25 -1.21 -20.87
CA ARG A 71 0.73 -0.35 -19.78
C ARG A 71 0.41 -0.98 -18.44
N LEU A 72 1.35 -0.88 -17.49
CA LEU A 72 1.20 -1.34 -16.12
C LEU A 72 1.41 -0.19 -15.14
N HIS A 73 0.55 -0.09 -14.12
CA HIS A 73 0.85 0.64 -12.90
C HIS A 73 0.85 -0.34 -11.73
N HIS A 74 1.97 -0.44 -11.02
CA HIS A 74 2.16 -1.34 -9.89
C HIS A 74 2.03 -0.56 -8.57
N ILE A 75 1.10 -0.98 -7.72
CA ILE A 75 0.87 -0.40 -6.40
C ILE A 75 1.76 -1.11 -5.38
N SER A 76 2.62 -0.35 -4.70
CA SER A 76 3.49 -0.80 -3.64
C SER A 76 3.18 -0.08 -2.31
N THR A 77 4.10 -0.08 -1.37
CA THR A 77 3.92 0.37 0.01
C THR A 77 5.17 1.08 0.52
N ASP A 78 5.00 1.99 1.47
CA ASP A 78 6.08 2.59 2.25
C ASP A 78 6.89 1.57 3.07
N GLU A 79 6.29 0.46 3.45
CA GLU A 79 6.92 -0.60 4.25
C GLU A 79 8.15 -1.25 3.56
N VAL A 80 8.32 -1.06 2.24
CA VAL A 80 9.53 -1.55 1.53
C VAL A 80 10.80 -0.81 1.94
N PHE A 81 10.68 0.43 2.44
CA PHE A 81 11.83 1.25 2.86
C PHE A 81 12.35 0.89 4.26
N GLY A 82 11.56 0.17 5.05
CA GLY A 82 11.89 -0.19 6.43
C GLY A 82 11.41 0.85 7.44
N ASP A 83 12.22 1.17 8.43
CA ASP A 83 11.85 1.94 9.61
C ASP A 83 12.63 3.25 9.71
N LEU A 84 11.98 4.29 10.25
CA LEU A 84 12.57 5.57 10.60
C LEU A 84 12.55 5.76 12.13
N GLU A 85 13.53 6.47 12.67
CA GLU A 85 13.60 6.79 14.09
C GLU A 85 12.43 7.67 14.55
N LEU A 86 11.89 7.37 15.74
CA LEU A 86 10.90 8.23 16.38
C LEU A 86 11.50 9.59 16.70
N GLY A 87 10.77 10.66 16.40
CA GLY A 87 11.24 12.04 16.62
C GLY A 87 12.23 12.56 15.59
N GLY A 88 12.66 11.73 14.63
CA GLY A 88 13.47 12.18 13.50
C GLY A 88 12.67 13.01 12.50
N THR A 89 13.37 13.73 11.61
CA THR A 89 12.78 14.58 10.56
C THR A 89 12.88 13.96 9.16
N ASP A 90 13.54 12.80 9.03
CA ASP A 90 13.74 12.12 7.76
C ASP A 90 12.43 11.61 7.18
N ALA A 91 12.37 11.54 5.86
CA ALA A 91 11.26 10.96 5.10
C ALA A 91 11.80 10.05 3.99
N PHE A 92 11.03 9.05 3.62
CA PHE A 92 11.35 8.17 2.51
C PHE A 92 11.16 8.89 1.17
N THR A 93 12.20 8.93 0.37
CA THR A 93 12.18 9.40 -1.01
C THR A 93 12.16 8.21 -1.97
N GLU A 94 11.93 8.44 -3.25
CA GLU A 94 11.98 7.38 -4.29
C GLU A 94 13.38 6.78 -4.47
N THR A 95 14.41 7.43 -3.92
CA THR A 95 15.81 6.95 -3.94
C THR A 95 16.25 6.31 -2.64
N THR A 96 15.42 6.29 -1.61
CA THR A 96 15.71 5.61 -0.35
C THR A 96 15.92 4.10 -0.61
N PRO A 97 17.02 3.50 -0.15
CA PRO A 97 17.23 2.06 -0.28
C PRO A 97 16.15 1.25 0.43
N TYR A 98 15.74 0.14 -0.18
CA TYR A 98 14.79 -0.77 0.43
C TYR A 98 15.44 -1.55 1.58
N ASN A 99 14.75 -1.61 2.72
CA ASN A 99 15.18 -2.33 3.92
C ASN A 99 13.97 -2.94 4.65
N PRO A 100 13.18 -3.81 3.99
CA PRO A 100 11.92 -4.33 4.53
C PRO A 100 12.13 -5.15 5.81
N SER A 101 11.23 -5.01 6.79
CA SER A 101 11.30 -5.63 8.12
C SER A 101 10.36 -6.83 8.32
N SER A 102 9.46 -7.11 7.38
CA SER A 102 8.49 -8.20 7.48
C SER A 102 8.45 -9.06 6.19
N PRO A 103 7.91 -10.31 6.25
CA PRO A 103 7.69 -11.11 5.04
C PRO A 103 6.80 -10.39 4.01
N TYR A 104 5.76 -9.66 4.46
CA TYR A 104 4.94 -8.83 3.59
C TYR A 104 5.78 -7.79 2.86
N SER A 105 6.47 -6.92 3.59
CA SER A 105 7.25 -5.83 2.99
C SER A 105 8.40 -6.37 2.14
N ALA A 106 9.02 -7.50 2.51
CA ALA A 106 10.04 -8.15 1.70
C ALA A 106 9.50 -8.67 0.36
N THR A 107 8.29 -9.25 0.34
CA THR A 107 7.67 -9.69 -0.91
C THR A 107 7.22 -8.51 -1.78
N LYS A 108 6.78 -7.40 -1.20
CA LYS A 108 6.48 -6.16 -1.93
C LYS A 108 7.74 -5.53 -2.51
N ALA A 109 8.83 -5.45 -1.74
CA ALA A 109 10.13 -5.00 -2.27
C ALA A 109 10.62 -5.88 -3.43
N GLY A 110 10.46 -7.20 -3.32
CA GLY A 110 10.77 -8.14 -4.39
C GLY A 110 9.93 -7.92 -5.64
N SER A 111 8.62 -7.68 -5.51
CA SER A 111 7.74 -7.38 -6.64
C SER A 111 8.10 -6.06 -7.33
N ASP A 112 8.46 -5.01 -6.58
CA ASP A 112 8.96 -3.75 -7.14
C ASP A 112 10.25 -3.96 -7.95
N HIS A 113 11.17 -4.79 -7.44
CA HIS A 113 12.40 -5.14 -8.18
C HIS A 113 12.10 -5.94 -9.44
N LEU A 114 11.10 -6.84 -9.46
CA LEU A 114 10.65 -7.51 -10.66
C LEU A 114 10.14 -6.50 -11.70
N VAL A 115 9.26 -5.57 -11.30
CA VAL A 115 8.75 -4.52 -12.21
C VAL A 115 9.89 -3.71 -12.81
N ARG A 116 10.83 -3.22 -11.99
CA ARG A 116 12.00 -2.46 -12.46
C ARG A 116 12.88 -3.27 -13.42
N ALA A 117 13.07 -4.57 -13.13
CA ALA A 117 13.83 -5.45 -14.00
C ALA A 117 13.15 -5.64 -15.36
N TRP A 118 11.83 -5.82 -15.41
CA TRP A 118 11.06 -5.96 -16.65
C TRP A 118 11.06 -4.67 -17.47
N VAL A 119 10.94 -3.50 -16.84
CA VAL A 119 11.11 -2.21 -17.52
C VAL A 119 12.49 -2.13 -18.18
N ARG A 120 13.54 -2.41 -17.41
CA ARG A 120 14.93 -2.25 -17.87
C ARG A 120 15.34 -3.29 -18.91
N SER A 121 14.94 -4.55 -18.74
CA SER A 121 15.40 -5.67 -19.56
C SER A 121 14.54 -5.93 -20.78
N PHE A 122 13.24 -5.67 -20.69
CA PHE A 122 12.27 -6.00 -21.73
C PHE A 122 11.48 -4.79 -22.26
N GLY A 123 11.72 -3.59 -21.73
CA GLY A 123 11.04 -2.37 -22.17
C GLY A 123 9.56 -2.31 -21.76
N VAL A 124 9.14 -3.06 -20.74
CA VAL A 124 7.76 -3.01 -20.24
C VAL A 124 7.40 -1.59 -19.81
N ARG A 125 6.27 -1.09 -20.28
CA ARG A 125 5.79 0.26 -19.99
C ARG A 125 5.11 0.29 -18.61
N ALA A 126 5.90 0.34 -17.54
CA ALA A 126 5.38 0.34 -16.18
C ALA A 126 5.76 1.59 -15.39
N THR A 127 4.92 1.92 -14.40
CA THR A 127 5.19 2.87 -13.32
C THR A 127 4.93 2.18 -11.99
N ILE A 128 5.57 2.64 -10.92
CA ILE A 128 5.38 2.14 -9.54
C ILE A 128 4.92 3.29 -8.66
N SER A 129 4.04 3.03 -7.71
CA SER A 129 3.81 3.93 -6.58
C SER A 129 4.02 3.23 -5.24
N ASN A 130 4.73 3.90 -4.33
CA ASN A 130 4.83 3.49 -2.93
C ASN A 130 3.91 4.40 -2.12
N CYS A 131 2.87 3.85 -1.49
CA CYS A 131 1.90 4.64 -0.76
C CYS A 131 2.03 4.45 0.75
N SER A 132 1.68 5.51 1.48
CA SER A 132 1.51 5.49 2.92
C SER A 132 0.22 4.77 3.35
N ASN A 133 -0.08 4.76 4.66
CA ASN A 133 -1.23 4.05 5.20
C ASN A 133 -2.55 4.63 4.69
N ASN A 134 -3.27 3.87 3.88
CA ASN A 134 -4.59 4.27 3.38
C ASN A 134 -5.67 4.06 4.43
N TYR A 135 -6.65 4.96 4.45
CA TYR A 135 -7.90 4.80 5.20
C TYR A 135 -9.08 5.31 4.38
N GLY A 136 -10.29 4.87 4.73
CA GLY A 136 -11.51 5.33 4.07
C GLY A 136 -12.61 4.28 4.01
N PRO A 137 -13.73 4.61 3.35
CA PRO A 137 -14.86 3.70 3.18
C PRO A 137 -14.44 2.37 2.54
N TYR A 138 -15.10 1.28 2.95
CA TYR A 138 -14.88 -0.09 2.44
C TYR A 138 -13.51 -0.71 2.72
N GLN A 139 -12.67 -0.08 3.54
CA GLN A 139 -11.41 -0.70 3.95
C GLN A 139 -11.68 -2.05 4.65
N HIS A 140 -10.88 -3.07 4.31
CA HIS A 140 -11.07 -4.42 4.85
C HIS A 140 -10.93 -4.44 6.38
N ILE A 141 -11.84 -5.17 7.03
CA ILE A 141 -12.01 -5.23 8.50
C ILE A 141 -10.74 -5.68 9.25
N GLU A 142 -9.81 -6.36 8.61
CA GLU A 142 -8.55 -6.77 9.25
C GLU A 142 -7.58 -5.59 9.49
N LYS A 143 -7.74 -4.48 8.74
CA LYS A 143 -6.86 -3.32 8.85
C LYS A 143 -7.12 -2.54 10.14
N PHE A 144 -6.12 -1.74 10.57
CA PHE A 144 -6.07 -1.12 11.88
C PHE A 144 -7.35 -0.33 12.23
N ILE A 145 -7.70 0.69 11.45
CA ILE A 145 -8.86 1.55 11.72
C ILE A 145 -10.18 0.76 11.73
N PRO A 146 -10.56 0.04 10.65
CA PRO A 146 -11.85 -0.66 10.62
C PRO A 146 -11.92 -1.79 11.65
N ARG A 147 -10.79 -2.39 12.02
CA ARG A 147 -10.77 -3.40 13.09
C ARG A 147 -11.15 -2.82 14.44
N GLN A 148 -10.63 -1.63 14.79
CA GLN A 148 -10.96 -0.99 16.06
C GLN A 148 -12.41 -0.51 16.10
N ILE A 149 -12.89 0.07 14.99
CA ILE A 149 -14.31 0.44 14.83
C ILE A 149 -15.22 -0.78 15.05
N THR A 150 -14.90 -1.90 14.39
CA THR A 150 -15.70 -3.14 14.52
C THR A 150 -15.66 -3.71 15.93
N ASN A 151 -14.49 -3.68 16.60
CA ASN A 151 -14.40 -4.11 18.00
C ASN A 151 -15.39 -3.33 18.87
N ILE A 152 -15.39 -2.00 18.80
CA ILE A 152 -16.31 -1.16 19.57
C ILE A 152 -17.78 -1.44 19.21
N LEU A 153 -18.12 -1.53 17.93
CA LEU A 153 -19.48 -1.85 17.47
C LEU A 153 -20.00 -3.19 17.97
N THR A 154 -19.09 -4.15 18.24
CA THR A 154 -19.43 -5.48 18.76
C THR A 154 -19.28 -5.57 20.27
N GLY A 155 -19.14 -4.45 21.00
CA GLY A 155 -19.02 -4.40 22.45
C GLY A 155 -17.66 -4.89 22.98
N GLN A 156 -16.63 -4.91 22.14
CA GLN A 156 -15.27 -5.24 22.52
C GLN A 156 -14.42 -3.96 22.60
N PRO A 157 -13.44 -3.87 23.52
CA PRO A 157 -12.53 -2.74 23.52
C PRO A 157 -11.65 -2.73 22.26
N ALA A 158 -11.29 -1.53 21.81
CA ALA A 158 -10.25 -1.36 20.80
C ALA A 158 -8.90 -1.87 21.33
N LYS A 159 -7.99 -2.31 20.46
CA LYS A 159 -6.71 -2.93 20.84
C LYS A 159 -5.54 -2.10 20.35
N LEU A 160 -4.70 -1.64 21.29
CA LEU A 160 -3.49 -0.87 21.02
C LEU A 160 -2.26 -1.74 21.25
N TYR A 161 -1.46 -1.97 20.22
CA TYR A 161 -0.20 -2.70 20.31
C TYR A 161 0.85 -1.91 21.11
N GLY A 162 1.48 -2.56 22.09
CA GLY A 162 2.52 -1.97 22.93
C GLY A 162 2.08 -0.64 23.56
N THR A 163 2.88 0.40 23.39
CA THR A 163 2.57 1.77 23.87
C THR A 163 1.73 2.58 22.90
N GLY A 164 1.64 2.15 21.63
CA GLY A 164 0.99 2.88 20.56
C GLY A 164 1.78 4.10 20.07
N ALA A 165 3.07 4.19 20.38
CA ALA A 165 3.92 5.31 19.99
C ALA A 165 4.32 5.28 18.52
N GLN A 166 4.04 4.19 17.80
CA GLN A 166 4.34 4.06 16.39
C GLN A 166 3.62 5.15 15.59
N VAL A 167 4.36 5.82 14.70
CA VAL A 167 3.87 6.93 13.87
C VAL A 167 3.60 6.44 12.47
N ARG A 168 2.48 6.88 11.89
CA ARG A 168 2.09 6.57 10.52
C ARG A 168 1.69 7.84 9.77
N ASP A 169 1.97 7.83 8.49
CA ASP A 169 1.46 8.81 7.53
C ASP A 169 0.13 8.26 6.98
N TRP A 170 -0.98 8.94 7.25
CA TRP A 170 -2.32 8.49 6.86
C TRP A 170 -2.83 9.28 5.67
N ILE A 171 -3.25 8.58 4.62
CA ILE A 171 -3.83 9.18 3.42
C ILE A 171 -5.25 8.66 3.17
N HIS A 172 -6.18 9.55 2.83
CA HIS A 172 -7.51 9.13 2.43
C HIS A 172 -7.46 8.37 1.10
N VAL A 173 -8.28 7.32 0.97
CA VAL A 173 -8.29 6.46 -0.22
C VAL A 173 -8.62 7.23 -1.51
N ASP A 174 -9.44 8.28 -1.45
CA ASP A 174 -9.75 9.10 -2.62
C ASP A 174 -8.52 9.89 -3.08
N ASP A 175 -7.75 10.47 -2.15
CA ASP A 175 -6.50 11.15 -2.49
C ASP A 175 -5.47 10.19 -3.08
N HIS A 176 -5.37 8.98 -2.55
CA HIS A 176 -4.53 7.93 -3.13
C HIS A 176 -4.97 7.57 -4.56
N ASN A 177 -6.27 7.39 -4.78
CA ASN A 177 -6.80 7.09 -6.11
C ASN A 177 -6.57 8.25 -7.10
N ASP A 178 -6.74 9.50 -6.67
CA ASP A 178 -6.41 10.69 -7.49
C ASP A 178 -4.91 10.70 -7.87
N ALA A 179 -4.01 10.31 -6.95
CA ALA A 179 -2.58 10.16 -7.24
C ALA A 179 -2.31 9.06 -8.27
N VAL A 180 -2.92 7.89 -8.12
CA VAL A 180 -2.79 6.76 -9.06
C VAL A 180 -3.25 7.17 -10.46
N LEU A 181 -4.39 7.85 -10.58
CA LEU A 181 -4.89 8.37 -11.86
C LEU A 181 -3.93 9.39 -12.47
N ALA A 182 -3.40 10.33 -11.68
CA ALA A 182 -2.41 11.29 -12.14
C ALA A 182 -1.13 10.60 -12.67
N ILE A 183 -0.66 9.54 -12.00
CA ILE A 183 0.51 8.77 -12.45
C ILE A 183 0.18 7.98 -13.74
N LEU A 184 -1.02 7.42 -13.85
CA LEU A 184 -1.46 6.76 -15.08
C LEU A 184 -1.53 7.70 -16.27
N GLU A 185 -2.02 8.91 -16.08
CA GLU A 185 -2.19 9.88 -17.16
C GLU A 185 -0.87 10.54 -17.59
N ARG A 186 -0.04 10.94 -16.61
CA ARG A 186 1.10 11.85 -16.82
C ARG A 186 2.44 11.33 -16.32
N GLY A 187 2.46 10.23 -15.55
CA GLY A 187 3.69 9.67 -14.98
C GLY A 187 4.64 9.15 -16.06
N CYS A 188 5.93 9.38 -15.84
CA CYS A 188 7.00 8.90 -16.74
C CYS A 188 7.17 7.39 -16.59
N ILE A 189 7.20 6.68 -17.71
CA ILE A 189 7.45 5.23 -17.76
C ILE A 189 8.82 4.91 -17.13
N GLY A 190 8.86 3.88 -16.31
CA GLY A 190 10.05 3.45 -15.58
C GLY A 190 10.23 4.13 -14.22
N GLU A 191 9.47 5.18 -13.94
CA GLU A 191 9.60 5.95 -12.71
C GLU A 191 8.77 5.37 -11.56
N THR A 192 9.27 5.65 -10.34
CA THR A 192 8.56 5.42 -9.08
C THR A 192 8.09 6.76 -8.50
N TYR A 193 6.92 6.78 -7.88
CA TYR A 193 6.34 7.94 -7.21
C TYR A 193 5.89 7.58 -5.80
N ASN A 194 6.32 8.36 -4.83
CA ASN A 194 5.83 8.25 -3.47
C ASN A 194 4.49 8.98 -3.31
N ILE A 195 3.54 8.34 -2.63
CA ILE A 195 2.21 8.88 -2.33
C ILE A 195 2.06 8.94 -0.82
N GLY A 196 1.95 10.14 -0.26
CA GLY A 196 1.78 10.38 1.17
C GLY A 196 1.11 11.72 1.43
N ALA A 197 0.46 11.85 2.57
CA ALA A 197 -0.20 13.07 2.99
C ALA A 197 0.81 14.08 3.55
N SER A 198 1.89 13.60 4.15
CA SER A 198 2.93 14.43 4.75
C SER A 198 3.68 15.29 3.74
N SER A 199 4.17 16.42 4.20
CA SER A 199 5.16 17.23 3.49
C SER A 199 6.44 17.29 4.33
N PRO A 200 7.63 17.23 3.74
CA PRO A 200 8.87 17.40 4.48
C PRO A 200 8.84 18.69 5.31
N GLY A 201 9.04 18.58 6.61
CA GLY A 201 9.08 19.72 7.54
C GLY A 201 7.71 20.23 8.04
N SER A 202 6.59 19.66 7.61
CA SER A 202 5.27 20.14 8.06
C SER A 202 4.87 19.69 9.47
N GLY A 203 5.50 18.73 10.08
CA GLY A 203 5.17 18.26 11.44
C GLY A 203 3.72 17.79 11.68
N ASP A 204 2.81 18.16 10.80
CA ASP A 204 1.36 18.07 11.00
C ASP A 204 0.75 16.69 10.70
N ALA A 205 1.47 15.82 10.02
CA ALA A 205 0.94 14.51 9.60
C ALA A 205 1.48 13.33 10.42
N HIS A 206 2.21 13.59 11.49
CA HIS A 206 2.76 12.54 12.36
C HIS A 206 1.73 12.13 13.41
N VAL A 207 0.86 11.19 13.06
CA VAL A 207 -0.18 10.67 13.96
C VAL A 207 0.26 9.33 14.53
N THR A 208 0.30 9.22 15.85
CA THR A 208 0.61 7.96 16.54
C THR A 208 -0.59 7.01 16.48
N ASN A 209 -0.33 5.71 16.52
CA ASN A 209 -1.39 4.70 16.61
C ASN A 209 -2.28 4.94 17.85
N LYS A 210 -1.70 5.46 18.95
CA LYS A 210 -2.44 5.83 20.15
C LYS A 210 -3.43 6.98 19.87
N GLN A 211 -2.99 8.06 19.23
CA GLN A 211 -3.88 9.17 18.86
C GLN A 211 -5.04 8.72 17.96
N VAL A 212 -4.76 7.83 16.97
CA VAL A 212 -5.83 7.27 16.11
C VAL A 212 -6.86 6.50 16.94
N ILE A 213 -6.41 5.63 17.84
CA ILE A 213 -7.33 4.84 18.71
C ILE A 213 -8.11 5.76 19.65
N GLU A 214 -7.47 6.74 20.28
CA GLU A 214 -8.14 7.70 21.16
C GLU A 214 -9.23 8.47 20.41
N THR A 215 -8.94 8.94 19.19
CA THR A 215 -9.93 9.58 18.33
C THR A 215 -11.12 8.65 18.01
N ILE A 216 -10.85 7.39 17.65
CA ILE A 216 -11.92 6.41 17.37
C ILE A 216 -12.78 6.19 18.63
N CYS A 217 -12.15 6.00 19.80
CA CYS A 217 -12.86 5.80 21.07
C CYS A 217 -13.71 7.02 21.45
N GLU A 218 -13.19 8.22 21.29
CA GLU A 218 -13.92 9.47 21.54
C GLU A 218 -15.16 9.61 20.63
N LEU A 219 -14.99 9.38 19.33
CA LEU A 219 -16.09 9.48 18.35
C LEU A 219 -17.17 8.42 18.54
N MET A 220 -16.81 7.24 19.04
CA MET A 220 -17.74 6.10 19.14
C MET A 220 -18.22 5.81 20.55
N GLY A 221 -17.71 6.50 21.57
CA GLY A 221 -18.01 6.22 22.98
C GLY A 221 -17.45 4.89 23.47
N GLY A 222 -16.27 4.47 22.94
CA GLY A 222 -15.62 3.22 23.26
C GLY A 222 -14.40 3.38 24.19
N GLU A 223 -13.80 2.24 24.56
CA GLU A 223 -12.57 2.17 25.32
C GLU A 223 -11.52 1.34 24.56
N TYR A 224 -10.25 1.46 24.94
CA TYR A 224 -9.19 0.62 24.42
C TYR A 224 -8.38 -0.06 25.51
N VAL A 225 -7.72 -1.16 25.14
CA VAL A 225 -6.81 -1.91 26.00
C VAL A 225 -5.47 -2.08 25.31
N HIS A 226 -4.40 -2.07 26.09
CA HIS A 226 -3.07 -2.40 25.57
C HIS A 226 -2.94 -3.91 25.38
N VAL A 227 -2.37 -4.33 24.25
CA VAL A 227 -2.01 -5.72 23.97
C VAL A 227 -0.52 -5.83 23.71
N ALA A 228 0.03 -7.05 23.72
CA ALA A 228 1.44 -7.29 23.42
C ALA A 228 1.81 -6.73 22.03
N ASP A 229 2.96 -6.09 21.95
CA ASP A 229 3.46 -5.60 20.65
C ASP A 229 3.88 -6.77 19.75
N ARG A 230 3.86 -6.53 18.43
CA ARG A 230 4.25 -7.56 17.45
C ARG A 230 5.76 -7.49 17.17
N PRO A 231 6.40 -8.64 16.86
CA PRO A 231 7.78 -8.65 16.37
C PRO A 231 7.95 -7.82 15.10
N GLY A 232 9.06 -7.09 14.98
CA GLY A 232 9.37 -6.31 13.78
C GLY A 232 8.38 -5.16 13.52
N HIS A 233 7.81 -4.58 14.56
CA HIS A 233 6.88 -3.45 14.44
C HIS A 233 7.65 -2.16 14.20
N ASP A 234 7.65 -1.69 12.96
CA ASP A 234 8.31 -0.46 12.56
C ASP A 234 7.77 0.76 13.33
N GLN A 235 8.68 1.65 13.71
CA GLN A 235 8.39 2.75 14.61
C GLN A 235 7.75 3.94 13.89
N ARG A 236 8.28 4.32 12.70
CA ARG A 236 7.80 5.50 12.00
C ARG A 236 7.88 5.33 10.49
N TYR A 237 6.80 5.74 9.82
CA TYR A 237 6.75 5.94 8.38
C TYR A 237 6.42 7.40 8.08
N THR A 238 7.15 7.99 7.15
CA THR A 238 6.89 9.33 6.61
C THR A 238 7.31 9.32 5.15
N MET A 239 6.41 9.70 4.27
CA MET A 239 6.66 9.71 2.82
C MET A 239 6.95 11.12 2.33
N ASP A 240 7.97 11.27 1.51
CA ASP A 240 8.19 12.49 0.74
C ASP A 240 7.53 12.36 -0.64
N ALA A 241 6.39 13.00 -0.83
CA ALA A 241 5.64 13.04 -2.09
C ALA A 241 5.99 14.28 -2.96
N THR A 242 7.12 14.94 -2.71
CA THR A 242 7.52 16.17 -3.42
C THR A 242 7.66 15.93 -4.92
N LYS A 243 8.20 14.78 -5.34
CA LYS A 243 8.31 14.42 -6.76
C LYS A 243 6.94 14.37 -7.44
N LEU A 244 5.98 13.66 -6.85
CA LEU A 244 4.62 13.55 -7.37
C LEU A 244 3.94 14.93 -7.47
N ARG A 245 4.08 15.77 -6.44
CA ARG A 245 3.53 17.13 -6.41
C ARG A 245 4.13 18.00 -7.49
N ARG A 246 5.45 18.01 -7.61
CA ARG A 246 6.18 18.84 -8.59
C ARG A 246 5.91 18.42 -10.04
N GLU A 247 5.95 17.12 -10.33
CA GLU A 247 5.92 16.62 -11.69
C GLU A 247 4.49 16.44 -12.21
N LEU A 248 3.56 16.06 -11.35
CA LEU A 248 2.20 15.72 -11.75
C LEU A 248 1.13 16.66 -11.19
N GLY A 249 1.53 17.65 -10.37
CA GLY A 249 0.60 18.64 -9.82
C GLY A 249 -0.42 18.07 -8.84
N TRP A 250 -0.18 16.89 -8.30
CA TRP A 250 -1.05 16.26 -7.30
C TRP A 250 -0.74 16.78 -5.90
N ALA A 251 -1.79 16.93 -5.08
CA ALA A 251 -1.69 17.15 -3.64
C ALA A 251 -2.91 16.51 -2.95
N PRO A 252 -2.78 15.99 -1.72
CA PRO A 252 -3.93 15.55 -0.93
C PRO A 252 -4.85 16.74 -0.61
N LYS A 253 -6.15 16.48 -0.44
CA LYS A 253 -7.21 17.47 -0.17
C LYS A 253 -7.43 17.70 1.31
#